data_4f1fa6ed3ede4b542ebc43145392617a
#
_entry.id   4f1fa6ed3ede4b542ebc43145392617a
#
_cell.length_a   1.000
_cell.length_b   1.000
_cell.length_c   1.000
_cell.angle_alpha   90.00
_cell.angle_beta   90.00
_cell.angle_gamma   90.00
#
_symmetry.space_group_name_H-M   'P 1'
#
loop_
_entity.id
_entity.type
_entity.pdbx_description
1 polymer ?
#
loop_
_entity_poly.entity_id
_entity_poly.type
_entity_poly.pdbx_seq_one_letter_code
_entity_poly.pdbx_strand_id
1 'polypeptide(L)'
;VEILKGSQSSVYGSGAIGGTINITTKKGTKNQKGDFFYNTGSHGTNNISISKSGEKLNTNYLVSFEKFQTDGISAMSHNEEKDAYRNNSFLGKFDNQFNDYLEIEGTVRLRDTYLQYDKVIDTATATHNEEENGRHYLASGALTYKPNKKFTNKLSLTSSYTKRSYGAAAGSGNSIKDNYYGERYSYGYMGNYNLNLDNSLIFGVEREEDQIGYNKDLTGIKRESYYTTSSFFDYQKRISNNL
;
A
#
# COMPACT_ATOMS: atom_id res chain seq x y z
N VAL A 1 -11.54 9.17 1.03
CA VAL A 1 -10.31 9.82 0.52
C VAL A 1 -10.33 11.27 0.98
N GLU A 2 -9.26 11.70 1.62
CA GLU A 2 -9.05 13.07 2.07
C GLU A 2 -7.88 13.65 1.29
N ILE A 3 -8.03 14.88 0.81
CA ILE A 3 -6.98 15.59 0.08
C ILE A 3 -6.67 16.85 0.85
N LEU A 4 -5.47 16.91 1.44
CA LEU A 4 -4.96 18.06 2.18
C LEU A 4 -3.98 18.80 1.26
N LYS A 5 -4.31 20.04 0.88
CA LYS A 5 -3.48 20.90 0.02
C LYS A 5 -2.55 21.77 0.88
N GLY A 6 -1.36 22.01 0.38
CA GLY A 6 -0.33 22.77 1.08
C GLY A 6 0.59 21.87 1.93
N SER A 7 1.59 22.46 2.57
CA SER A 7 2.58 21.72 3.34
C SER A 7 1.96 21.07 4.56
N GLN A 8 2.07 19.75 4.63
CA GLN A 8 1.62 18.90 5.73
C GLN A 8 2.80 18.14 6.37
N SER A 9 4.01 18.62 6.15
CA SER A 9 5.25 17.92 6.52
C SER A 9 5.42 17.70 8.02
N SER A 10 4.80 18.55 8.84
CA SER A 10 4.84 18.41 10.31
C SER A 10 4.14 17.16 10.83
N VAL A 11 3.12 16.68 10.11
CA VAL A 11 2.30 15.52 10.53
C VAL A 11 2.59 14.29 9.67
N TYR A 12 2.82 14.48 8.38
CA TYR A 12 2.94 13.40 7.39
C TYR A 12 4.36 13.20 6.83
N GLY A 13 5.36 13.87 7.45
CA GLY A 13 6.76 13.73 7.07
C GLY A 13 7.20 14.62 5.90
N SER A 14 8.51 14.61 5.62
CA SER A 14 9.17 15.53 4.68
C SER A 14 8.67 15.43 3.23
N GLY A 15 8.06 14.33 2.84
CA GLY A 15 7.47 14.15 1.51
C GLY A 15 6.18 14.93 1.24
N ALA A 16 5.54 15.49 2.29
CA ALA A 16 4.24 16.14 2.20
C ALA A 16 4.32 17.67 1.98
N ILE A 17 5.24 18.12 1.12
CA ILE A 17 5.47 19.56 0.82
C ILE A 17 4.32 20.18 0.03
N GLY A 18 3.83 19.50 -0.99
CA GLY A 18 2.75 19.98 -1.87
C GLY A 18 1.35 19.63 -1.41
N GLY A 19 1.23 18.65 -0.52
CA GLY A 19 -0.03 18.14 0.00
C GLY A 19 0.02 16.66 0.34
N THR A 20 -1.09 16.16 0.87
CA THR A 20 -1.26 14.75 1.25
C THR A 20 -2.59 14.22 0.74
N ILE A 21 -2.56 13.00 0.21
CA ILE A 21 -3.76 12.23 -0.11
C ILE A 21 -3.87 11.08 0.88
N ASN A 22 -4.84 11.16 1.78
CA ASN A 22 -5.11 10.11 2.75
C ASN A 22 -6.23 9.18 2.25
N ILE A 23 -5.92 7.89 2.11
CA ILE A 23 -6.86 6.88 1.63
C ILE A 23 -7.18 5.92 2.77
N THR A 24 -8.36 6.09 3.36
CA THR A 24 -8.88 5.15 4.34
C THR A 24 -9.71 4.08 3.63
N THR A 25 -9.26 2.85 3.68
CA THR A 25 -9.99 1.72 3.09
C THR A 25 -11.10 1.26 4.05
N LYS A 26 -12.13 0.58 3.49
CA LYS A 26 -13.23 0.02 4.28
C LYS A 26 -12.70 -0.81 5.46
N LYS A 27 -13.39 -0.75 6.58
CA LYS A 27 -13.22 -1.59 7.77
C LYS A 27 -14.38 -2.58 7.87
N GLY A 28 -14.24 -3.60 8.68
CA GLY A 28 -15.34 -4.45 9.12
C GLY A 28 -16.36 -3.61 9.90
N THR A 29 -17.61 -4.02 9.88
CA THR A 29 -18.71 -3.39 10.61
C THR A 29 -19.50 -4.45 11.35
N LYS A 30 -20.29 -4.06 12.36
CA LYS A 30 -21.15 -4.98 13.14
C LYS A 30 -22.01 -5.88 12.27
N ASN A 31 -22.52 -5.36 11.17
CA ASN A 31 -23.33 -6.12 10.24
C ASN A 31 -22.44 -6.96 9.33
N GLN A 32 -22.66 -8.27 9.33
CA GLN A 32 -21.99 -9.14 8.37
C GLN A 32 -22.45 -8.80 6.96
N LYS A 33 -21.49 -8.60 6.07
CA LYS A 33 -21.72 -8.29 4.67
C LYS A 33 -20.80 -9.12 3.80
N GLY A 34 -21.36 -9.70 2.73
CA GLY A 34 -20.61 -10.34 1.66
C GLY A 34 -20.93 -9.62 0.35
N ASP A 35 -19.90 -9.31 -0.42
CA ASP A 35 -20.04 -8.73 -1.74
C ASP A 35 -19.37 -9.66 -2.76
N PHE A 36 -20.04 -9.90 -3.86
CA PHE A 36 -19.51 -10.57 -5.05
C PHE A 36 -19.67 -9.62 -6.24
N PHE A 37 -18.61 -9.45 -6.97
CA PHE A 37 -18.61 -8.62 -8.18
C PHE A 37 -17.95 -9.39 -9.32
N TYR A 38 -18.61 -9.42 -10.46
CA TYR A 38 -18.09 -9.96 -11.70
C TYR A 38 -18.34 -8.98 -12.84
N ASN A 39 -17.32 -8.67 -13.59
CA ASN A 39 -17.38 -7.83 -14.77
C ASN A 39 -16.58 -8.47 -15.91
N THR A 40 -17.11 -8.40 -17.12
CA THR A 40 -16.44 -8.84 -18.35
C THR A 40 -16.53 -7.74 -19.40
N GLY A 41 -15.53 -7.67 -20.25
CA GLY A 41 -15.42 -6.64 -21.28
C GLY A 41 -14.67 -7.13 -22.53
N SER A 42 -14.44 -6.21 -23.47
CA SER A 42 -13.64 -6.46 -24.66
C SER A 42 -12.20 -6.85 -24.29
N HIS A 43 -11.46 -7.37 -25.26
CA HIS A 43 -10.06 -7.79 -25.12
C HIS A 43 -9.83 -8.84 -24.02
N GLY A 44 -10.76 -9.80 -23.84
CA GLY A 44 -10.64 -10.82 -22.81
C GLY A 44 -10.67 -10.28 -21.37
N THR A 45 -11.19 -9.07 -21.16
CA THR A 45 -11.24 -8.45 -19.85
C THR A 45 -12.20 -9.19 -18.93
N ASN A 46 -11.71 -9.60 -17.76
CA ASN A 46 -12.49 -10.21 -16.69
C ASN A 46 -12.02 -9.65 -15.35
N ASN A 47 -12.97 -9.26 -14.49
CA ASN A 47 -12.73 -8.86 -13.13
C ASN A 47 -13.67 -9.61 -12.19
N ILE A 48 -13.09 -10.30 -11.21
CA ILE A 48 -13.82 -11.01 -10.16
C ILE A 48 -13.35 -10.44 -8.82
N SER A 49 -14.28 -10.00 -7.99
CA SER A 49 -13.98 -9.58 -6.63
C SER A 49 -14.98 -10.24 -5.66
N ILE A 50 -14.44 -10.76 -4.56
CA ILE A 50 -15.20 -11.36 -3.47
C ILE A 50 -14.73 -10.71 -2.19
N SER A 51 -15.65 -10.23 -1.38
CA SER A 51 -15.32 -9.74 -0.06
C SER A 51 -16.30 -10.21 1.00
N LYS A 52 -15.80 -10.34 2.23
CA LYS A 52 -16.59 -10.58 3.43
C LYS A 52 -16.11 -9.68 4.55
N SER A 53 -17.05 -9.02 5.21
CA SER A 53 -16.77 -8.18 6.38
C SER A 53 -17.80 -8.44 7.46
N GLY A 54 -17.46 -8.12 8.71
CA GLY A 54 -18.35 -8.31 9.84
C GLY A 54 -17.66 -8.08 11.17
N GLU A 55 -18.36 -8.38 12.25
CA GLU A 55 -17.84 -8.43 13.61
C GLU A 55 -18.05 -9.83 14.20
N LYS A 56 -17.06 -10.34 14.90
CA LYS A 56 -17.15 -11.56 15.69
C LYS A 56 -16.24 -11.42 16.92
N LEU A 57 -16.77 -11.68 18.12
CA LEU A 57 -16.01 -11.61 19.38
C LEU A 57 -15.27 -10.25 19.55
N ASN A 58 -15.97 -9.14 19.38
CA ASN A 58 -15.43 -7.76 19.43
C ASN A 58 -14.32 -7.46 18.40
N THR A 59 -14.16 -8.33 17.42
CA THR A 59 -13.23 -8.16 16.32
C THR A 59 -13.99 -7.81 15.05
N ASN A 60 -13.81 -6.61 14.54
CA ASN A 60 -14.21 -6.26 13.19
C ASN A 60 -13.21 -6.86 12.21
N TYR A 61 -13.69 -7.42 11.12
CA TYR A 61 -12.84 -8.01 10.09
C TYR A 61 -13.32 -7.65 8.69
N LEU A 62 -12.38 -7.59 7.77
CA LEU A 62 -12.61 -7.52 6.33
C LEU A 62 -11.62 -8.45 5.64
N VAL A 63 -12.12 -9.30 4.77
CA VAL A 63 -11.31 -10.11 3.86
C VAL A 63 -11.81 -9.87 2.45
N SER A 64 -10.90 -9.60 1.52
CA SER A 64 -11.22 -9.36 0.11
C SER A 64 -10.19 -10.03 -0.79
N PHE A 65 -10.67 -10.61 -1.86
CA PHE A 65 -9.87 -11.14 -2.95
C PHE A 65 -10.36 -10.54 -4.26
N GLU A 66 -9.43 -10.13 -5.12
CA GLU A 66 -9.72 -9.62 -6.46
C GLU A 66 -8.77 -10.26 -7.47
N LYS A 67 -9.33 -10.68 -8.61
CA LYS A 67 -8.59 -11.12 -9.78
C LYS A 67 -9.05 -10.32 -10.98
N PHE A 68 -8.14 -9.57 -11.56
CA PHE A 68 -8.34 -8.84 -12.80
C PHE A 68 -7.42 -9.43 -13.88
N GLN A 69 -7.93 -9.58 -15.10
CA GLN A 69 -7.15 -9.95 -16.26
C GLN A 69 -7.71 -9.30 -17.53
N THR A 70 -6.83 -8.97 -18.46
CA THR A 70 -7.16 -8.55 -19.82
C THR A 70 -6.05 -9.00 -20.74
N ASP A 71 -6.40 -9.32 -21.99
CA ASP A 71 -5.40 -9.55 -23.04
C ASP A 71 -4.84 -8.22 -23.56
N GLY A 72 -5.55 -7.11 -23.34
CA GLY A 72 -5.10 -5.78 -23.77
C GLY A 72 -5.17 -5.57 -25.28
N ILE A 73 -4.50 -4.55 -25.70
CA ILE A 73 -4.25 -4.19 -27.12
C ILE A 73 -2.77 -3.93 -27.28
N SER A 74 -2.22 -4.06 -28.49
CA SER A 74 -0.85 -3.62 -28.76
C SER A 74 -0.76 -2.10 -28.67
N ALA A 75 0.30 -1.58 -28.05
CA ALA A 75 0.64 -0.16 -28.06
C ALA A 75 1.22 0.29 -29.40
N MET A 76 1.67 -0.64 -30.25
CA MET A 76 2.24 -0.37 -31.58
C MET A 76 1.20 -0.60 -32.68
N SER A 77 0.99 0.38 -33.54
CA SER A 77 -0.02 0.33 -34.61
C SER A 77 0.26 -0.70 -35.71
N HIS A 78 1.47 -1.21 -35.81
CA HIS A 78 1.92 -2.18 -36.84
C HIS A 78 2.17 -3.58 -36.28
N ASN A 79 1.85 -3.80 -35.00
CA ASN A 79 2.02 -5.08 -34.31
C ASN A 79 0.65 -5.60 -33.84
N GLU A 80 0.35 -6.88 -34.14
CA GLU A 80 -0.92 -7.51 -33.75
C GLU A 80 -0.85 -8.21 -32.38
N GLU A 81 0.31 -8.19 -31.72
CA GLU A 81 0.40 -8.75 -30.38
C GLU A 81 -0.40 -7.93 -29.39
N LYS A 82 -0.63 -8.50 -28.21
CA LYS A 82 -1.44 -7.89 -27.18
C LYS A 82 -0.64 -7.71 -25.91
N ASP A 83 -0.77 -6.54 -25.29
CA ASP A 83 -0.16 -6.19 -24.02
C ASP A 83 -1.07 -6.65 -22.86
N ALA A 84 -0.94 -7.92 -22.49
CA ALA A 84 -1.76 -8.51 -21.44
C ALA A 84 -1.43 -7.93 -20.06
N TYR A 85 -2.47 -7.75 -19.25
CA TYR A 85 -2.33 -7.38 -17.83
C TYR A 85 -3.11 -8.34 -16.93
N ARG A 86 -2.48 -8.75 -15.82
CA ARG A 86 -3.10 -9.57 -14.78
C ARG A 86 -2.77 -9.00 -13.41
N ASN A 87 -3.75 -9.02 -12.51
CA ASN A 87 -3.57 -8.62 -11.13
C ASN A 87 -4.36 -9.57 -10.23
N ASN A 88 -3.69 -10.15 -9.25
CA ASN A 88 -4.33 -10.87 -8.16
C ASN A 88 -4.02 -10.12 -6.87
N SER A 89 -5.04 -9.79 -6.10
CA SER A 89 -4.85 -9.11 -4.83
C SER A 89 -5.68 -9.72 -3.72
N PHE A 90 -5.08 -9.74 -2.53
CA PHE A 90 -5.70 -10.14 -1.29
C PHE A 90 -5.56 -9.00 -0.28
N LEU A 91 -6.62 -8.72 0.46
CA LEU A 91 -6.64 -7.78 1.57
C LEU A 91 -7.32 -8.45 2.77
N GLY A 92 -6.60 -8.54 3.87
CA GLY A 92 -7.12 -8.90 5.19
C GLY A 92 -6.94 -7.74 6.16
N LYS A 93 -7.99 -7.40 6.91
CA LYS A 93 -7.96 -6.40 7.97
C LYS A 93 -8.69 -6.91 9.18
N PHE A 94 -8.20 -6.52 10.34
CA PHE A 94 -8.93 -6.68 11.59
C PHE A 94 -8.68 -5.51 12.52
N ASP A 95 -9.63 -5.21 13.37
CA ASP A 95 -9.49 -4.38 14.55
C ASP A 95 -10.27 -5.00 15.71
N ASN A 96 -9.63 -5.10 16.86
CA ASN A 96 -10.21 -5.66 18.07
C ASN A 96 -10.05 -4.68 19.22
N GLN A 97 -11.16 -4.35 19.85
CA GLN A 97 -11.18 -3.59 21.11
C GLN A 97 -11.30 -4.58 22.27
N PHE A 98 -10.16 -4.92 22.87
CA PHE A 98 -10.12 -5.84 24.00
C PHE A 98 -10.87 -5.31 25.23
N ASN A 99 -10.75 -4.00 25.47
CA ASN A 99 -11.41 -3.26 26.54
C ASN A 99 -11.36 -1.75 26.23
N ASP A 100 -11.82 -0.91 27.17
CA ASP A 100 -11.83 0.55 26.99
C ASP A 100 -10.42 1.18 26.87
N TYR A 101 -9.39 0.45 27.26
CA TYR A 101 -8.01 0.94 27.31
C TYR A 101 -7.13 0.41 26.17
N LEU A 102 -7.50 -0.71 25.54
CA LEU A 102 -6.63 -1.44 24.62
C LEU A 102 -7.34 -1.84 23.33
N GLU A 103 -6.79 -1.39 22.21
CA GLU A 103 -7.22 -1.72 20.86
C GLU A 103 -6.01 -2.21 20.04
N ILE A 104 -6.22 -3.25 19.24
CA ILE A 104 -5.23 -3.76 18.29
C ILE A 104 -5.85 -3.76 16.90
N GLU A 105 -5.12 -3.27 15.92
CA GLU A 105 -5.49 -3.33 14.51
C GLU A 105 -4.39 -3.98 13.68
N GLY A 106 -4.78 -4.64 12.60
CA GLY A 106 -3.84 -5.24 11.66
C GLY A 106 -4.36 -5.24 10.23
N THR A 107 -3.42 -5.17 9.30
CA THR A 107 -3.68 -5.22 7.86
C THR A 107 -2.62 -6.08 7.18
N VAL A 108 -3.06 -6.96 6.30
CA VAL A 108 -2.20 -7.70 5.37
C VAL A 108 -2.72 -7.45 3.96
N ARG A 109 -1.82 -7.08 3.06
CA ARG A 109 -2.12 -6.91 1.64
C ARG A 109 -1.09 -7.65 0.81
N LEU A 110 -1.57 -8.52 -0.07
CA LEU A 110 -0.75 -9.26 -1.03
C LEU A 110 -1.21 -8.90 -2.43
N ARG A 111 -0.28 -8.66 -3.33
CA ARG A 111 -0.59 -8.33 -4.71
C ARG A 111 0.49 -8.89 -5.62
N ASP A 112 0.05 -9.69 -6.61
CA ASP A 112 0.87 -10.18 -7.69
C ASP A 112 0.35 -9.61 -9.02
N THR A 113 1.24 -9.05 -9.82
CA THR A 113 0.93 -8.45 -11.12
C THR A 113 1.78 -9.07 -12.23
N TYR A 114 1.20 -9.14 -13.41
CA TYR A 114 1.87 -9.47 -14.64
C TYR A 114 1.46 -8.45 -15.71
N LEU A 115 2.42 -7.92 -16.42
CA LEU A 115 2.22 -6.93 -17.48
C LEU A 115 3.10 -7.31 -18.68
N GLN A 116 2.53 -7.28 -19.88
CA GLN A 116 3.27 -7.27 -21.13
C GLN A 116 3.29 -5.84 -21.67
N TYR A 117 4.36 -5.47 -22.33
CA TYR A 117 4.52 -4.15 -22.93
C TYR A 117 5.57 -4.17 -24.03
N ASP A 118 5.48 -3.21 -24.93
CA ASP A 118 6.45 -3.01 -25.98
C ASP A 118 7.65 -2.21 -25.52
N LYS A 119 8.83 -2.68 -25.87
CA LYS A 119 10.03 -1.87 -25.75
C LYS A 119 10.22 -1.10 -27.06
N VAL A 120 10.15 0.21 -26.97
CA VAL A 120 10.43 1.08 -28.10
C VAL A 120 11.91 0.93 -28.47
N ILE A 121 12.18 0.21 -29.56
CA ILE A 121 13.46 0.23 -30.26
C ILE A 121 13.22 0.92 -31.60
N ASP A 122 14.10 1.85 -31.96
CA ASP A 122 14.02 2.73 -33.12
C ASP A 122 14.21 1.99 -34.47
N THR A 123 13.77 0.73 -34.59
CA THR A 123 13.82 -0.04 -35.79
C THR A 123 12.46 -0.67 -36.08
N ALA A 124 11.90 -0.37 -37.25
CA ALA A 124 10.58 -0.80 -37.73
C ALA A 124 10.36 -2.33 -37.81
N THR A 125 11.28 -3.15 -37.33
CA THR A 125 11.23 -4.61 -37.43
C THR A 125 11.39 -5.32 -36.09
N ALA A 126 11.53 -4.61 -34.98
CA ALA A 126 11.78 -5.23 -33.68
C ALA A 126 10.46 -5.44 -32.91
N THR A 127 9.90 -6.63 -33.05
CA THR A 127 8.87 -7.14 -32.13
C THR A 127 9.56 -7.58 -30.85
N HIS A 128 9.59 -6.74 -29.85
CA HIS A 128 10.11 -7.11 -28.53
C HIS A 128 8.99 -7.07 -27.51
N ASN A 129 8.41 -8.23 -27.25
CA ASN A 129 7.51 -8.41 -26.13
C ASN A 129 8.34 -8.46 -24.86
N GLU A 130 8.20 -7.44 -24.05
CA GLU A 130 8.76 -7.38 -22.72
C GLU A 130 7.68 -7.74 -21.71
N GLU A 131 8.10 -8.25 -20.56
CA GLU A 131 7.19 -8.56 -19.46
C GLU A 131 7.71 -8.01 -18.13
N GLU A 132 6.77 -7.60 -17.29
CA GLU A 132 7.02 -7.29 -15.87
C GLU A 132 6.22 -8.25 -14.99
N ASN A 133 6.90 -8.85 -14.02
CA ASN A 133 6.28 -9.57 -12.92
C ASN A 133 6.49 -8.78 -11.64
N GLY A 134 5.40 -8.31 -11.03
CA GLY A 134 5.42 -7.53 -9.80
C GLY A 134 4.88 -8.33 -8.62
N ARG A 135 5.52 -8.22 -7.44
CA ARG A 135 5.02 -8.72 -6.15
C ARG A 135 5.09 -7.60 -5.13
N HIS A 136 3.98 -7.37 -4.44
CA HIS A 136 3.86 -6.34 -3.41
C HIS A 136 3.19 -6.95 -2.18
N TYR A 137 3.92 -6.99 -1.08
CA TYR A 137 3.42 -7.50 0.20
C TYR A 137 3.50 -6.37 1.22
N LEU A 138 2.46 -6.22 2.00
CA LEU A 138 2.39 -5.27 3.10
C LEU A 138 1.75 -5.96 4.29
N ALA A 139 2.39 -5.84 5.45
CA ALA A 139 1.80 -6.17 6.74
C ALA A 139 1.96 -4.96 7.66
N SER A 140 0.88 -4.54 8.30
CA SER A 140 0.93 -3.48 9.30
C SER A 140 0.10 -3.85 10.51
N GLY A 141 0.53 -3.39 11.67
CA GLY A 141 -0.19 -3.55 12.91
C GLY A 141 -0.04 -2.31 13.78
N ALA A 142 -1.04 -2.03 14.60
CA ALA A 142 -0.92 -1.01 15.62
C ALA A 142 -1.60 -1.43 16.91
N LEU A 143 -1.02 -0.96 18.02
CA LEU A 143 -1.53 -1.09 19.37
C LEU A 143 -1.88 0.30 19.88
N THR A 144 -3.14 0.52 20.24
CA THR A 144 -3.58 1.77 20.88
C THR A 144 -3.89 1.50 22.35
N TYR A 145 -3.21 2.26 23.23
CA TYR A 145 -3.38 2.18 24.67
C TYR A 145 -3.82 3.51 25.25
N LYS A 146 -4.95 3.51 25.96
CA LYS A 146 -5.61 4.67 26.54
C LYS A 146 -5.66 4.52 28.07
N PRO A 147 -4.56 4.81 28.82
CA PRO A 147 -4.53 4.62 30.28
C PRO A 147 -5.58 5.46 31.02
N ASN A 148 -6.03 6.55 30.42
CA ASN A 148 -7.10 7.41 30.92
C ASN A 148 -7.71 8.21 29.76
N LYS A 149 -8.75 8.99 30.04
CA LYS A 149 -9.47 9.80 29.03
C LYS A 149 -8.64 10.92 28.39
N LYS A 150 -7.50 11.28 28.99
CA LYS A 150 -6.65 12.38 28.50
C LYS A 150 -5.50 11.90 27.62
N PHE A 151 -5.05 10.68 27.78
CA PHE A 151 -3.84 10.22 27.11
C PHE A 151 -4.11 8.99 26.22
N THR A 152 -3.73 9.10 24.98
CA THR A 152 -3.75 8.00 24.00
C THR A 152 -2.33 7.77 23.51
N ASN A 153 -1.89 6.52 23.55
CA ASN A 153 -0.62 6.06 23.01
C ASN A 153 -0.90 5.14 21.84
N LYS A 154 -0.18 5.31 20.74
CA LYS A 154 -0.24 4.40 19.59
C LYS A 154 1.17 3.95 19.22
N LEU A 155 1.39 2.65 19.21
CA LEU A 155 2.56 2.00 18.63
C LEU A 155 2.15 1.42 17.28
N SER A 156 2.95 1.62 16.25
CA SER A 156 2.70 1.10 14.91
C SER A 156 3.93 0.40 14.35
N LEU A 157 3.68 -0.69 13.62
CA LEU A 157 4.69 -1.46 12.90
C LEU A 157 4.19 -1.66 11.48
N THR A 158 5.05 -1.43 10.49
CA THR A 158 4.74 -1.73 9.09
C THR A 158 5.93 -2.41 8.45
N SER A 159 5.65 -3.44 7.67
CA SER A 159 6.61 -4.10 6.80
C SER A 159 6.05 -4.14 5.40
N SER A 160 6.82 -3.71 4.42
CA SER A 160 6.46 -3.84 3.01
C SER A 160 7.60 -4.42 2.20
N TYR A 161 7.26 -5.24 1.24
CA TYR A 161 8.18 -5.85 0.28
C TYR A 161 7.66 -5.63 -1.12
N THR A 162 8.52 -5.19 -2.02
CA THR A 162 8.25 -5.05 -3.44
C THR A 162 9.33 -5.76 -4.23
N LYS A 163 8.93 -6.60 -5.17
CA LYS A 163 9.82 -7.15 -6.18
C LYS A 163 9.23 -6.85 -7.56
N ARG A 164 10.08 -6.38 -8.46
CA ARG A 164 9.78 -6.27 -9.89
C ARG A 164 10.83 -7.01 -10.69
N SER A 165 10.39 -7.85 -11.61
CA SER A 165 11.25 -8.60 -12.52
C SER A 165 10.88 -8.21 -13.94
N TYR A 166 11.83 -7.69 -14.67
CA TYR A 166 11.69 -7.25 -16.06
C TYR A 166 12.50 -8.15 -16.99
N GLY A 167 11.99 -8.44 -18.16
CA GLY A 167 12.72 -9.18 -19.16
C GLY A 167 11.88 -9.51 -20.36
N ALA A 168 12.51 -10.04 -21.37
CA ALA A 168 11.82 -10.46 -22.57
C ALA A 168 10.82 -11.58 -22.27
N ALA A 169 9.67 -11.55 -22.95
CA ALA A 169 8.64 -12.57 -22.81
C ALA A 169 9.15 -13.95 -23.26
N ALA A 170 8.53 -15.00 -22.77
CA ALA A 170 8.88 -16.37 -23.11
C ALA A 170 8.78 -16.60 -24.63
N GLY A 171 9.88 -17.03 -25.25
CA GLY A 171 9.97 -17.27 -26.68
C GLY A 171 10.86 -16.28 -27.46
N SER A 172 11.28 -15.18 -26.85
CA SER A 172 12.13 -14.17 -27.49
C SER A 172 13.64 -14.48 -27.46
N GLY A 173 14.04 -15.63 -26.92
CA GLY A 173 15.44 -16.09 -26.89
C GLY A 173 16.34 -15.44 -25.85
N ASN A 174 15.92 -14.38 -25.20
CA ASN A 174 16.67 -13.69 -24.15
C ASN A 174 15.91 -13.76 -22.81
N SER A 175 16.31 -14.71 -21.97
CA SER A 175 15.66 -14.99 -20.69
C SER A 175 16.25 -14.24 -19.50
N ILE A 176 17.11 -13.25 -19.72
CA ILE A 176 17.72 -12.47 -18.63
C ILE A 176 16.69 -11.52 -18.05
N LYS A 177 16.42 -11.66 -16.76
CA LYS A 177 15.48 -10.81 -16.03
C LYS A 177 16.20 -9.88 -15.08
N ASP A 178 16.02 -8.59 -15.27
CA ASP A 178 16.42 -7.60 -14.29
C ASP A 178 15.46 -7.65 -13.10
N ASN A 179 16.01 -7.73 -11.90
CA ASN A 179 15.20 -7.79 -10.69
C ASN A 179 15.50 -6.58 -9.80
N TYR A 180 14.43 -5.94 -9.36
CA TYR A 180 14.45 -4.83 -8.40
C TYR A 180 13.70 -5.25 -7.15
N TYR A 181 14.30 -4.95 -5.99
CA TYR A 181 13.78 -5.30 -4.67
C TYR A 181 13.70 -4.05 -3.83
N GLY A 182 12.64 -3.89 -3.11
CA GLY A 182 12.48 -2.87 -2.08
C GLY A 182 11.84 -3.48 -0.84
N GLU A 183 12.47 -3.26 0.30
CA GLU A 183 11.94 -3.64 1.61
C GLU A 183 11.89 -2.38 2.48
N ARG A 184 10.80 -2.17 3.19
CA ARG A 184 10.66 -1.09 4.17
C ARG A 184 10.11 -1.64 5.46
N TYR A 185 10.73 -1.25 6.55
CA TYR A 185 10.23 -1.44 7.90
C TYR A 185 10.03 -0.06 8.54
N SER A 186 8.86 0.16 9.15
CA SER A 186 8.55 1.40 9.86
C SER A 186 8.10 1.05 11.28
N TYR A 187 8.62 1.79 12.25
CA TYR A 187 8.33 1.67 13.67
C TYR A 187 7.92 3.05 14.17
N GLY A 188 6.67 3.20 14.59
CA GLY A 188 6.13 4.48 14.99
C GLY A 188 5.61 4.45 16.42
N TYR A 189 5.82 5.57 17.13
CA TYR A 189 5.14 5.90 18.37
C TYR A 189 4.49 7.26 18.26
N MET A 190 3.23 7.35 18.66
CA MET A 190 2.48 8.60 18.73
C MET A 190 1.77 8.71 20.07
N GLY A 191 1.98 9.81 20.77
CA GLY A 191 1.25 10.22 21.96
C GLY A 191 0.30 11.37 21.64
N ASN A 192 -0.93 11.28 22.14
CA ASN A 192 -1.89 12.38 22.11
C ASN A 192 -2.35 12.66 23.55
N TYR A 193 -2.11 13.87 24.03
CA TYR A 193 -2.48 14.30 25.37
C TYR A 193 -3.46 15.47 25.32
N ASN A 194 -4.69 15.22 25.75
CA ASN A 194 -5.73 16.24 25.88
C ASN A 194 -5.54 16.98 27.20
N LEU A 195 -5.00 18.21 27.14
CA LEU A 195 -4.85 19.09 28.30
C LEU A 195 -6.21 19.43 28.90
N ASN A 196 -7.15 19.79 28.02
CA ASN A 196 -8.56 20.06 28.34
C ASN A 196 -9.41 19.86 27.05
N LEU A 197 -10.67 20.29 27.04
CA LEU A 197 -11.58 20.14 25.89
C LEU A 197 -11.15 20.91 24.64
N ASP A 198 -10.35 21.96 24.81
CA ASP A 198 -9.96 22.86 23.72
C ASP A 198 -8.48 22.78 23.35
N ASN A 199 -7.69 22.07 24.13
CA ASN A 199 -6.24 22.03 23.93
C ASN A 199 -5.72 20.60 23.95
N SER A 200 -4.95 20.22 22.93
CA SER A 200 -4.27 18.94 22.86
C SER A 200 -2.83 19.08 22.36
N LEU A 201 -2.02 18.13 22.77
CA LEU A 201 -0.65 17.95 22.36
C LEU A 201 -0.54 16.62 21.62
N ILE A 202 0.00 16.62 20.41
CA ILE A 202 0.33 15.42 19.66
C ILE A 202 1.84 15.41 19.45
N PHE A 203 2.47 14.29 19.74
CA PHE A 203 3.90 14.12 19.54
C PHE A 203 4.21 12.70 19.10
N GLY A 204 5.29 12.54 18.39
CA GLY A 204 5.66 11.22 17.91
C GLY A 204 7.08 11.12 17.42
N VAL A 205 7.50 9.86 17.26
CA VAL A 205 8.75 9.47 16.65
C VAL A 205 8.49 8.31 15.73
N GLU A 206 9.13 8.34 14.57
CA GLU A 206 9.10 7.26 13.59
C GLU A 206 10.51 6.95 13.11
N ARG A 207 10.81 5.66 12.99
CA ARG A 207 12.01 5.16 12.34
C ARG A 207 11.63 4.31 11.15
N GLU A 208 12.19 4.65 10.01
CA GLU A 208 12.08 3.88 8.77
C GLU A 208 13.44 3.28 8.41
N GLU A 209 13.39 2.05 7.93
CA GLU A 209 14.52 1.31 7.39
C GLU A 209 14.15 0.86 5.98
N ASP A 210 14.81 1.44 4.98
CA ASP A 210 14.63 1.10 3.57
C ASP A 210 15.82 0.28 3.09
N GLN A 211 15.54 -0.85 2.44
CA GLN A 211 16.52 -1.63 1.72
C GLN A 211 16.12 -1.69 0.25
N ILE A 212 17.02 -1.28 -0.61
CA ILE A 212 16.85 -1.32 -2.06
C ILE A 212 17.91 -2.23 -2.64
N GLY A 213 17.50 -3.12 -3.53
CA GLY A 213 18.41 -4.00 -4.22
C GLY A 213 18.05 -4.15 -5.68
N TYR A 214 19.04 -4.35 -6.51
CA TYR A 214 18.82 -4.72 -7.90
C TYR A 214 19.84 -5.76 -8.35
N ASN A 215 19.42 -6.60 -9.28
CA ASN A 215 20.28 -7.54 -9.99
C ASN A 215 20.02 -7.35 -11.48
N LYS A 216 21.01 -6.84 -12.17
CA LYS A 216 20.99 -6.65 -13.61
C LYS A 216 21.92 -7.67 -14.27
N ASP A 217 21.46 -8.30 -15.33
CA ASP A 217 22.23 -9.23 -16.15
C ASP A 217 22.93 -10.35 -15.35
N LEU A 218 22.33 -10.82 -14.26
CA LEU A 218 22.90 -11.83 -13.36
C LEU A 218 24.25 -11.45 -12.72
N THR A 219 24.62 -10.17 -12.71
CA THR A 219 25.91 -9.69 -12.20
C THR A 219 26.02 -9.68 -10.67
N GLY A 220 24.98 -10.14 -10.00
CA GLY A 220 24.89 -10.18 -8.53
C GLY A 220 23.96 -9.10 -7.98
N ILE A 221 23.49 -9.30 -6.75
CA ILE A 221 22.57 -8.38 -6.09
C ILE A 221 23.38 -7.27 -5.44
N LYS A 222 23.18 -6.03 -5.91
CA LYS A 222 23.60 -4.83 -5.16
C LYS A 222 22.50 -4.45 -4.20
N ARG A 223 22.83 -4.22 -2.94
CA ARG A 223 21.90 -3.78 -1.90
C ARG A 223 22.42 -2.53 -1.22
N GLU A 224 21.51 -1.61 -0.96
CA GLU A 224 21.77 -0.40 -0.19
C GLU A 224 20.68 -0.24 0.86
N SER A 225 21.06 0.25 2.03
CA SER A 225 20.14 0.46 3.16
C SER A 225 20.18 1.92 3.59
N TYR A 226 19.01 2.47 3.83
CA TYR A 226 18.79 3.85 4.28
C TYR A 226 17.99 3.82 5.56
N TYR A 227 18.33 4.73 6.46
CA TYR A 227 17.64 4.86 7.75
C TYR A 227 17.20 6.29 7.92
N THR A 228 15.94 6.47 8.24
CA THR A 228 15.37 7.78 8.55
C THR A 228 14.75 7.73 9.94
N THR A 229 15.04 8.73 10.76
CA THR A 229 14.35 8.92 12.03
C THR A 229 13.74 10.31 12.03
N SER A 230 12.45 10.39 12.25
CA SER A 230 11.71 11.64 12.33
C SER A 230 11.01 11.78 13.67
N SER A 231 10.87 13.00 14.15
CA SER A 231 10.06 13.33 15.33
C SER A 231 9.24 14.58 15.05
N PHE A 232 8.08 14.64 15.66
CA PHE A 232 7.21 15.78 15.51
C PHE A 232 6.53 16.13 16.83
N PHE A 233 6.13 17.38 16.92
CA PHE A 233 5.36 17.92 18.02
C PHE A 233 4.33 18.92 17.46
N ASP A 234 3.07 18.75 17.84
CA ASP A 234 1.96 19.60 17.42
C ASP A 234 1.09 19.99 18.60
N TYR A 235 0.83 21.29 18.73
CA TYR A 235 -0.09 21.83 19.71
C TYR A 235 -1.33 22.36 19.02
N GLN A 236 -2.48 21.83 19.37
CA GLN A 236 -3.76 22.20 18.82
C GLN A 236 -4.60 22.93 19.87
N LYS A 237 -5.12 24.08 19.49
CA LYS A 237 -6.06 24.86 20.29
C LYS A 237 -7.34 25.12 19.52
N ARG A 238 -8.47 24.70 20.06
CA ARG A 238 -9.78 25.07 19.55
C ARG A 238 -10.07 26.52 19.97
N ILE A 239 -10.22 27.39 18.99
CA ILE A 239 -10.66 28.77 19.22
C ILE A 239 -12.19 28.76 19.15
N SER A 240 -12.86 29.23 20.22
CA SER A 240 -14.33 29.29 20.27
C SER A 240 -14.86 30.14 19.10
N ASN A 241 -15.91 29.66 18.44
CA ASN A 241 -16.57 30.35 17.32
C ASN A 241 -17.40 31.57 17.73
N ASN A 242 -17.04 32.26 18.80
CA ASN A 242 -17.68 33.54 19.15
C ASN A 242 -16.82 34.70 18.62
N LEU A 243 -16.82 34.85 17.30
CA LEU A 243 -16.48 36.05 16.57
C LEU A 243 -17.64 36.40 15.65
#